data_5a62b90a74644c83440a3bb856cc2402
#
_entry.id   5a62b90a74644c83440a3bb856cc2402
#
_cell.length_a   1.000
_cell.length_b   1.000
_cell.length_c   1.000
_cell.angle_alpha   90.00
_cell.angle_beta   90.00
_cell.angle_gamma   90.00
#
_symmetry.space_group_name_H-M   'P 1'
#
loop_
_entity.id
_entity.type
_entity.pdbx_description
1 polymer ?
#
loop_
_entity_poly.entity_id
_entity_poly.type
_entity_poly.pdbx_seq_one_letter_code
_entity_poly.pdbx_strand_id
1 'polypeptide(L)'
;MIGAMSGIVEIAEKAGVSAATVSRALRGLHHVNERTRKKIIDAARELDYPIRPDLLPPGAVSKTNTIGVIAPYISRWFFSQAIAGIEQALREAGIDLLLYNFAQIDARQRVFQQSKLVGKVDGLIVISLPPTEKEFEKILGLGIPVSLLGVPTDRCSYVSIDDVHGAEVATQHLIDMGHREIAVMIGQREAVYDFRVASQRQEGFLSVLQKNNVEFNPAYEIVADFDSRTAELAMDEFLTRKKLPTAIFCESDEMAFGVYRSLQKKGMRVPEDFSIVGYDDHEFAQTIGLTTIAQPVRFLGQLAASQVMARIEKRGDKELSRMNVPTELVVRDSVLKLN
;
A
#
# COMPACT_ATOMS: atom_id res chain seq x y z
N MET A 1 19.91 -20.27 -26.68
CA MET A 1 21.36 -20.33 -26.39
C MET A 1 22.24 -19.65 -27.45
N ILE A 2 21.79 -19.43 -28.68
CA ILE A 2 22.61 -18.82 -29.78
C ILE A 2 22.78 -17.30 -29.58
N GLY A 3 21.79 -16.57 -29.07
CA GLY A 3 21.89 -15.10 -28.89
C GLY A 3 22.82 -14.61 -27.78
N ALA A 4 23.05 -15.40 -26.73
CA ALA A 4 23.94 -15.00 -25.61
C ALA A 4 25.44 -15.18 -25.93
N MET A 5 25.79 -16.00 -26.92
CA MET A 5 27.17 -16.17 -27.35
C MET A 5 27.64 -15.06 -28.30
N SER A 6 26.75 -14.51 -29.15
CA SER A 6 27.08 -13.38 -30.05
C SER A 6 27.39 -12.12 -29.23
N GLY A 7 26.61 -11.76 -28.23
CA GLY A 7 26.83 -10.57 -27.41
C GLY A 7 28.14 -10.58 -26.60
N ILE A 8 28.60 -11.75 -26.11
CA ILE A 8 29.91 -11.86 -25.41
C ILE A 8 31.10 -11.64 -26.37
N VAL A 9 30.95 -12.08 -27.61
CA VAL A 9 31.97 -11.88 -28.66
C VAL A 9 32.06 -10.41 -29.04
N GLU A 10 30.94 -9.75 -29.24
CA GLU A 10 30.85 -8.33 -29.59
C GLU A 10 31.43 -7.43 -28.46
N ILE A 11 31.12 -7.77 -27.19
CA ILE A 11 31.73 -7.10 -26.01
C ILE A 11 33.23 -7.31 -25.98
N ALA A 12 33.72 -8.52 -26.29
CA ALA A 12 35.13 -8.86 -26.28
C ALA A 12 35.90 -8.05 -27.33
N GLU A 13 35.36 -7.95 -28.55
CA GLU A 13 35.94 -7.17 -29.63
C GLU A 13 35.99 -5.68 -29.25
N LYS A 14 34.86 -5.12 -28.73
CA LYS A 14 34.75 -3.71 -28.34
C LYS A 14 35.63 -3.33 -27.16
N ALA A 15 35.77 -4.22 -26.17
CA ALA A 15 36.62 -4.01 -25.00
C ALA A 15 38.10 -4.34 -25.24
N GLY A 16 38.45 -4.95 -26.38
CA GLY A 16 39.79 -5.37 -26.72
C GLY A 16 40.34 -6.49 -25.81
N VAL A 17 39.48 -7.45 -25.46
CA VAL A 17 39.85 -8.59 -24.58
C VAL A 17 39.27 -9.91 -25.12
N SER A 18 39.69 -11.05 -24.53
CA SER A 18 39.14 -12.34 -24.94
C SER A 18 37.69 -12.55 -24.43
N ALA A 19 36.86 -13.30 -25.15
CA ALA A 19 35.54 -13.71 -24.72
C ALA A 19 35.56 -14.42 -23.36
N ALA A 20 36.59 -15.17 -23.05
CA ALA A 20 36.77 -15.79 -21.74
C ALA A 20 36.99 -14.75 -20.62
N THR A 21 37.66 -13.64 -20.91
CA THR A 21 37.85 -12.51 -19.97
C THR A 21 36.53 -11.79 -19.73
N VAL A 22 35.75 -11.55 -20.78
CA VAL A 22 34.39 -10.98 -20.67
C VAL A 22 33.50 -11.88 -19.81
N SER A 23 33.46 -13.17 -20.09
CA SER A 23 32.65 -14.12 -19.32
C SER A 23 33.06 -14.19 -17.84
N ARG A 24 34.34 -14.08 -17.51
CA ARG A 24 34.82 -14.01 -16.12
C ARG A 24 34.46 -12.71 -15.45
N ALA A 25 34.58 -11.58 -16.13
CA ALA A 25 34.23 -10.27 -15.63
C ALA A 25 32.74 -10.18 -15.33
N LEU A 26 31.88 -10.62 -16.27
CA LEU A 26 30.41 -10.62 -16.14
C LEU A 26 29.86 -11.67 -15.13
N ARG A 27 30.70 -12.60 -14.67
CA ARG A 27 30.37 -13.52 -13.57
C ARG A 27 30.96 -13.10 -12.21
N GLY A 28 31.65 -11.96 -12.13
CA GLY A 28 32.18 -11.45 -10.87
C GLY A 28 33.43 -12.15 -10.35
N LEU A 29 34.14 -12.92 -11.19
CA LEU A 29 35.32 -13.68 -10.76
C LEU A 29 36.54 -12.77 -10.49
N HIS A 30 37.33 -13.07 -9.45
CA HIS A 30 38.37 -12.22 -8.89
C HIS A 30 39.62 -12.02 -9.76
N HIS A 31 39.75 -12.70 -10.90
CA HIS A 31 40.95 -12.68 -11.75
C HIS A 31 40.93 -11.66 -12.90
N VAL A 32 40.03 -10.68 -12.86
CA VAL A 32 39.97 -9.57 -13.83
C VAL A 32 40.25 -8.26 -13.08
N ASN A 33 41.33 -7.55 -13.51
CA ASN A 33 41.65 -6.27 -12.87
C ASN A 33 40.60 -5.21 -13.10
N GLU A 34 40.50 -4.23 -12.20
CA GLU A 34 39.43 -3.22 -12.21
C GLU A 34 39.36 -2.39 -13.51
N ARG A 35 40.51 -2.05 -14.09
CA ARG A 35 40.58 -1.29 -15.36
C ARG A 35 40.00 -2.09 -16.52
N THR A 36 40.30 -3.39 -16.59
CA THR A 36 39.74 -4.29 -17.61
C THR A 36 38.24 -4.54 -17.36
N ARG A 37 37.85 -4.72 -16.10
CA ARG A 37 36.43 -4.88 -15.71
C ARG A 37 35.59 -3.66 -16.13
N LYS A 38 36.10 -2.45 -15.87
CA LYS A 38 35.44 -1.21 -16.28
C LYS A 38 35.25 -1.15 -17.79
N LYS A 39 36.29 -1.44 -18.60
CA LYS A 39 36.17 -1.46 -20.07
C LYS A 39 35.11 -2.45 -20.57
N ILE A 40 35.05 -3.66 -19.96
CA ILE A 40 34.06 -4.67 -20.32
C ILE A 40 32.61 -4.19 -19.96
N ILE A 41 32.43 -3.59 -18.79
CA ILE A 41 31.18 -3.06 -18.35
C ILE A 41 30.69 -1.90 -19.27
N ASP A 42 31.61 -0.99 -19.62
CA ASP A 42 31.29 0.13 -20.51
C ASP A 42 30.91 -0.38 -21.92
N ALA A 43 31.68 -1.33 -22.48
CA ALA A 43 31.34 -1.95 -23.76
C ALA A 43 30.02 -2.73 -23.74
N ALA A 44 29.72 -3.45 -22.66
CA ALA A 44 28.46 -4.16 -22.49
C ALA A 44 27.27 -3.21 -22.42
N ARG A 45 27.41 -2.03 -21.78
CA ARG A 45 26.36 -0.99 -21.76
C ARG A 45 26.09 -0.39 -23.13
N GLU A 46 27.13 -0.11 -23.87
CA GLU A 46 26.98 0.45 -25.23
C GLU A 46 26.33 -0.53 -26.21
N LEU A 47 26.33 -1.83 -25.89
CA LEU A 47 25.72 -2.90 -26.66
C LEU A 47 24.40 -3.40 -26.05
N ASP A 48 23.84 -2.68 -25.07
CA ASP A 48 22.61 -3.08 -24.33
C ASP A 48 22.66 -4.53 -23.80
N TYR A 49 23.88 -5.04 -23.50
CA TYR A 49 24.03 -6.37 -22.95
C TYR A 49 23.71 -6.39 -21.45
N PRO A 50 22.86 -7.32 -20.98
CA PRO A 50 22.45 -7.37 -19.57
C PRO A 50 23.63 -7.66 -18.64
N ILE A 51 23.97 -6.72 -17.77
CA ILE A 51 25.05 -6.82 -16.77
C ILE A 51 24.42 -7.07 -15.40
N ARG A 52 25.00 -8.00 -14.65
CA ARG A 52 24.60 -8.22 -13.26
C ARG A 52 24.85 -6.95 -12.42
N PRO A 53 23.86 -6.50 -11.65
CA PRO A 53 23.92 -5.24 -10.89
C PRO A 53 25.06 -5.16 -9.87
N ASP A 54 25.42 -6.32 -9.26
CA ASP A 54 26.49 -6.44 -8.28
C ASP A 54 27.90 -6.26 -8.89
N LEU A 55 28.01 -6.22 -10.20
CA LEU A 55 29.26 -5.96 -10.93
C LEU A 55 29.44 -4.52 -11.35
N LEU A 56 28.41 -3.68 -11.15
CA LEU A 56 28.45 -2.28 -11.50
C LEU A 56 29.08 -1.45 -10.37
N PRO A 57 29.91 -0.43 -10.68
CA PRO A 57 30.41 0.49 -9.66
C PRO A 57 29.23 1.15 -8.92
N PRO A 58 29.40 1.50 -7.64
CA PRO A 58 28.42 2.29 -6.91
C PRO A 58 28.01 3.54 -7.70
N GLY A 59 26.72 3.71 -7.99
CA GLY A 59 26.19 4.82 -8.81
C GLY A 59 26.13 4.57 -10.32
N ALA A 60 26.59 3.42 -10.82
CA ALA A 60 26.57 3.04 -12.24
C ALA A 60 25.48 2.03 -12.58
N VAL A 61 24.35 2.05 -11.90
CA VAL A 61 23.21 1.16 -12.17
C VAL A 61 22.64 1.51 -13.54
N SER A 62 22.62 0.55 -14.48
CA SER A 62 21.84 0.68 -15.71
C SER A 62 20.37 0.84 -15.30
N LYS A 63 19.66 1.73 -15.97
CA LYS A 63 18.19 1.83 -15.78
C LYS A 63 17.59 0.45 -16.03
N THR A 64 16.85 -0.04 -15.07
CA THR A 64 16.11 -1.31 -15.20
C THR A 64 14.77 -1.11 -15.85
N ASN A 65 14.34 0.14 -15.96
CA ASN A 65 13.01 0.55 -16.38
C ASN A 65 11.90 -0.16 -15.60
N THR A 66 12.15 -0.40 -14.31
CA THR A 66 11.27 -1.17 -13.43
C THR A 66 11.11 -0.44 -12.11
N ILE A 67 9.88 -0.34 -11.60
CA ILE A 67 9.59 0.16 -10.26
C ILE A 67 9.12 -1.01 -9.39
N GLY A 68 9.73 -1.13 -8.21
CA GLY A 68 9.34 -2.09 -7.20
C GLY A 68 8.12 -1.61 -6.41
N VAL A 69 7.16 -2.49 -6.18
CA VAL A 69 6.02 -2.25 -5.29
C VAL A 69 6.03 -3.29 -4.18
N ILE A 70 6.06 -2.84 -2.94
CA ILE A 70 5.99 -3.69 -1.76
C ILE A 70 4.60 -3.56 -1.15
N ALA A 71 3.87 -4.68 -1.06
CA ALA A 71 2.53 -4.73 -0.47
C ALA A 71 2.37 -5.97 0.42
N PRO A 72 1.73 -5.85 1.61
CA PRO A 72 1.46 -7.00 2.49
C PRO A 72 0.38 -7.92 1.92
N TYR A 73 -0.57 -7.37 1.18
CA TYR A 73 -1.67 -8.09 0.54
C TYR A 73 -1.82 -7.67 -0.92
N ILE A 74 -2.34 -8.55 -1.76
CA ILE A 74 -2.66 -8.26 -3.16
C ILE A 74 -4.14 -8.45 -3.49
N SER A 75 -4.85 -9.21 -2.67
CA SER A 75 -6.25 -9.57 -2.90
C SER A 75 -7.26 -8.74 -2.12
N ARG A 76 -6.86 -8.01 -1.07
CA ARG A 76 -7.72 -7.08 -0.35
C ARG A 76 -7.97 -5.86 -1.20
N TRP A 77 -9.18 -5.35 -1.21
CA TRP A 77 -9.65 -4.30 -2.12
C TRP A 77 -8.72 -3.07 -2.15
N PHE A 78 -8.40 -2.49 -0.99
CA PHE A 78 -7.51 -1.32 -0.91
C PHE A 78 -6.18 -1.54 -1.64
N PHE A 79 -5.50 -2.66 -1.37
CA PHE A 79 -4.21 -2.95 -1.98
C PHE A 79 -4.33 -3.22 -3.47
N SER A 80 -5.37 -3.93 -3.91
CA SER A 80 -5.61 -4.21 -5.32
C SER A 80 -5.88 -2.93 -6.12
N GLN A 81 -6.66 -1.99 -5.58
CA GLN A 81 -6.93 -0.70 -6.20
C GLN A 81 -5.68 0.20 -6.24
N ALA A 82 -4.89 0.23 -5.14
CA ALA A 82 -3.64 0.97 -5.12
C ALA A 82 -2.64 0.44 -6.16
N ILE A 83 -2.45 -0.89 -6.22
CA ILE A 83 -1.58 -1.55 -7.20
C ILE A 83 -2.08 -1.27 -8.63
N ALA A 84 -3.39 -1.35 -8.88
CA ALA A 84 -3.96 -1.04 -10.19
C ALA A 84 -3.71 0.42 -10.62
N GLY A 85 -3.78 1.38 -9.68
CA GLY A 85 -3.44 2.78 -9.95
C GLY A 85 -1.96 2.98 -10.25
N ILE A 86 -1.08 2.32 -9.51
CA ILE A 86 0.37 2.34 -9.74
C ILE A 86 0.68 1.74 -11.12
N GLU A 87 0.15 0.53 -11.40
CA GLU A 87 0.36 -0.17 -12.68
C GLU A 87 -0.06 0.69 -13.87
N GLN A 88 -1.24 1.31 -13.79
CA GLN A 88 -1.75 2.17 -14.85
C GLN A 88 -0.77 3.32 -15.16
N ALA A 89 -0.29 4.04 -14.13
CA ALA A 89 0.63 5.16 -14.32
C ALA A 89 1.99 4.70 -14.89
N LEU A 90 2.49 3.56 -14.42
CA LEU A 90 3.76 2.99 -14.92
C LEU A 90 3.64 2.49 -16.36
N ARG A 91 2.57 1.79 -16.70
CA ARG A 91 2.31 1.29 -18.05
C ARG A 91 2.19 2.43 -19.07
N GLU A 92 1.52 3.53 -18.71
CA GLU A 92 1.42 4.72 -19.55
C GLU A 92 2.79 5.37 -19.81
N ALA A 93 3.74 5.23 -18.87
CA ALA A 93 5.12 5.67 -18.98
C ALA A 93 6.07 4.63 -19.62
N GLY A 94 5.59 3.43 -19.99
CA GLY A 94 6.42 2.34 -20.52
C GLY A 94 7.38 1.76 -19.49
N ILE A 95 7.02 1.75 -18.20
CA ILE A 95 7.83 1.27 -17.08
C ILE A 95 7.20 -0.02 -16.53
N ASP A 96 8.04 -1.03 -16.25
CA ASP A 96 7.58 -2.30 -15.70
C ASP A 96 7.34 -2.20 -14.17
N LEU A 97 6.37 -2.98 -13.67
CA LEU A 97 6.08 -3.14 -12.26
C LEU A 97 6.62 -4.47 -11.74
N LEU A 98 7.42 -4.44 -10.69
CA LEU A 98 7.87 -5.63 -9.98
C LEU A 98 7.24 -5.70 -8.59
N LEU A 99 6.27 -6.59 -8.40
CA LEU A 99 5.51 -6.72 -7.16
C LEU A 99 6.19 -7.67 -6.18
N TYR A 100 6.42 -7.18 -4.96
CA TYR A 100 6.86 -7.94 -3.81
C TYR A 100 5.71 -8.06 -2.81
N ASN A 101 5.12 -9.25 -2.72
CA ASN A 101 4.13 -9.57 -1.71
C ASN A 101 4.79 -10.32 -0.55
N PHE A 102 4.38 -10.00 0.68
CA PHE A 102 4.83 -10.72 1.86
C PHE A 102 3.68 -11.00 2.83
N ALA A 103 2.75 -11.81 2.38
CA ALA A 103 1.65 -12.32 3.21
C ALA A 103 2.13 -13.12 4.46
N GLN A 104 3.44 -13.29 4.67
CA GLN A 104 4.04 -14.01 5.79
C GLN A 104 5.22 -13.22 6.39
N ILE A 105 5.39 -13.29 7.71
CA ILE A 105 6.42 -12.56 8.48
C ILE A 105 7.84 -12.79 7.93
N ASP A 106 8.19 -14.02 7.59
CA ASP A 106 9.48 -14.37 7.02
C ASP A 106 9.73 -13.73 5.65
N ALA A 107 8.65 -13.43 4.92
CA ALA A 107 8.73 -12.75 3.63
C ALA A 107 9.09 -11.28 3.79
N ARG A 108 8.62 -10.57 4.85
CA ARG A 108 8.99 -9.18 5.14
C ARG A 108 10.50 -9.02 5.26
N GLN A 109 11.16 -9.85 6.07
CA GLN A 109 12.61 -9.79 6.23
C GLN A 109 13.36 -10.04 4.92
N ARG A 110 12.85 -10.94 4.06
CA ARG A 110 13.45 -11.27 2.76
C ARG A 110 13.32 -10.12 1.74
N VAL A 111 12.21 -9.41 1.72
CA VAL A 111 12.00 -8.29 0.78
C VAL A 111 12.93 -7.12 1.11
N PHE A 112 13.11 -6.79 2.39
CA PHE A 112 14.01 -5.73 2.83
C PHE A 112 15.49 -6.15 2.85
N GLN A 113 15.87 -7.35 2.35
CA GLN A 113 17.26 -7.67 2.06
C GLN A 113 17.70 -6.91 0.81
N GLN A 114 18.70 -6.04 0.94
CA GLN A 114 19.23 -5.22 -0.17
C GLN A 114 19.51 -6.02 -1.44
N SER A 115 20.01 -7.26 -1.32
CA SER A 115 20.30 -8.14 -2.46
C SER A 115 19.08 -8.49 -3.34
N LYS A 116 17.85 -8.24 -2.87
CA LYS A 116 16.63 -8.51 -3.64
C LYS A 116 16.20 -7.33 -4.50
N LEU A 117 16.52 -6.11 -4.10
CA LEU A 117 16.09 -4.88 -4.76
C LEU A 117 17.18 -4.23 -5.59
N VAL A 118 18.46 -4.35 -5.14
CA VAL A 118 19.60 -3.73 -5.82
C VAL A 118 19.68 -4.17 -7.28
N GLY A 119 19.69 -3.21 -8.19
CA GLY A 119 19.81 -3.41 -9.63
C GLY A 119 18.64 -4.13 -10.30
N LYS A 120 17.51 -4.27 -9.63
CA LYS A 120 16.28 -4.81 -10.20
C LYS A 120 15.20 -3.74 -10.39
N VAL A 121 15.30 -2.64 -9.65
CA VAL A 121 14.32 -1.56 -9.67
C VAL A 121 15.03 -0.21 -9.63
N ASP A 122 14.47 0.77 -10.32
CA ASP A 122 14.95 2.16 -10.38
C ASP A 122 14.29 3.04 -9.33
N GLY A 123 13.21 2.58 -8.73
CA GLY A 123 12.45 3.23 -7.66
C GLY A 123 11.62 2.23 -6.87
N LEU A 124 11.08 2.67 -5.74
CA LEU A 124 10.33 1.82 -4.82
C LEU A 124 9.08 2.52 -4.30
N ILE A 125 7.97 1.80 -4.28
CA ILE A 125 6.72 2.20 -3.62
C ILE A 125 6.40 1.17 -2.54
N VAL A 126 6.08 1.63 -1.33
CA VAL A 126 5.68 0.76 -0.21
C VAL A 126 4.26 1.13 0.19
N ILE A 127 3.33 0.16 0.18
CA ILE A 127 1.91 0.40 0.43
C ILE A 127 1.54 0.01 1.86
N SER A 128 1.02 0.98 2.63
CA SER A 128 0.43 0.84 3.99
C SER A 128 1.26 0.01 4.97
N LEU A 129 2.57 0.00 4.82
CA LEU A 129 3.48 -0.69 5.70
C LEU A 129 4.47 0.32 6.26
N PRO A 130 4.38 0.72 7.54
CA PRO A 130 5.38 1.53 8.19
C PRO A 130 6.70 0.75 8.25
N PRO A 131 7.79 1.21 7.57
CA PRO A 131 9.08 0.57 7.71
C PRO A 131 9.64 0.80 9.12
N THR A 132 10.23 -0.22 9.72
CA THR A 132 11.05 -0.04 10.93
C THR A 132 12.28 0.81 10.60
N GLU A 133 12.94 1.40 11.62
CA GLU A 133 14.17 2.18 11.41
C GLU A 133 15.23 1.42 10.59
N LYS A 134 15.45 0.15 10.89
CA LYS A 134 16.40 -0.71 10.15
C LYS A 134 15.97 -0.95 8.70
N GLU A 135 14.67 -1.03 8.44
CA GLU A 135 14.14 -1.17 7.08
C GLU A 135 14.25 0.15 6.32
N PHE A 136 13.98 1.29 6.97
CA PHE A 136 14.22 2.61 6.39
C PHE A 136 15.68 2.80 5.98
N GLU A 137 16.63 2.49 6.87
CA GLU A 137 18.05 2.57 6.55
C GLU A 137 18.41 1.73 5.31
N LYS A 138 17.88 0.51 5.21
CA LYS A 138 18.10 -0.37 4.06
C LYS A 138 17.49 0.18 2.77
N ILE A 139 16.24 0.67 2.83
CA ILE A 139 15.52 1.22 1.68
C ILE A 139 16.22 2.49 1.18
N LEU A 140 16.52 3.43 2.07
CA LEU A 140 17.18 4.68 1.71
C LEU A 140 18.63 4.44 1.27
N GLY A 141 19.30 3.44 1.85
CA GLY A 141 20.65 2.99 1.45
C GLY A 141 20.71 2.39 0.05
N LEU A 142 19.59 2.09 -0.61
CA LEU A 142 19.55 1.71 -2.03
C LEU A 142 19.93 2.87 -2.97
N GLY A 143 19.80 4.13 -2.50
CA GLY A 143 20.06 5.33 -3.30
C GLY A 143 19.08 5.55 -4.46
N ILE A 144 17.90 4.93 -4.41
CA ILE A 144 16.82 5.07 -5.38
C ILE A 144 15.67 5.88 -4.81
N PRO A 145 14.83 6.54 -5.64
CA PRO A 145 13.60 7.19 -5.19
C PRO A 145 12.65 6.24 -4.48
N VAL A 146 12.07 6.72 -3.37
CA VAL A 146 11.09 5.97 -2.57
C VAL A 146 9.86 6.83 -2.33
N SER A 147 8.67 6.24 -2.45
CA SER A 147 7.41 6.81 -2.00
C SER A 147 6.65 5.83 -1.12
N LEU A 148 6.10 6.31 0.01
CA LEU A 148 5.19 5.54 0.85
C LEU A 148 3.74 5.92 0.51
N LEU A 149 2.87 4.92 0.35
CA LEU A 149 1.45 5.11 0.20
C LEU A 149 0.75 4.73 1.50
N GLY A 150 -0.03 5.65 2.09
CA GLY A 150 -0.76 5.43 3.34
C GLY A 150 0.11 5.55 4.62
N VAL A 151 1.37 6.01 4.51
CA VAL A 151 2.26 6.16 5.67
C VAL A 151 2.97 7.52 5.61
N PRO A 152 2.46 8.55 6.31
CA PRO A 152 3.14 9.83 6.43
C PRO A 152 4.52 9.71 7.08
N THR A 153 5.52 10.41 6.52
CA THR A 153 6.91 10.41 7.01
C THR A 153 7.64 11.67 6.57
N ASP A 154 8.69 12.05 7.28
CA ASP A 154 9.61 13.13 6.90
C ASP A 154 10.85 12.62 6.12
N ARG A 155 11.02 11.31 6.01
CA ARG A 155 12.23 10.66 5.48
C ARG A 155 12.24 10.43 3.97
N CYS A 156 11.07 10.28 3.35
CA CYS A 156 10.92 10.12 1.90
C CYS A 156 9.60 10.75 1.42
N SER A 157 9.33 10.68 0.13
CA SER A 157 8.03 11.11 -0.40
C SER A 157 6.91 10.20 0.10
N TYR A 158 5.71 10.76 0.25
CA TYR A 158 4.53 9.98 0.58
C TYR A 158 3.26 10.54 -0.04
N VAL A 159 2.26 9.67 -0.17
CA VAL A 159 0.86 9.99 -0.45
C VAL A 159 0.01 9.31 0.59
N SER A 160 -0.87 10.03 1.26
CA SER A 160 -1.79 9.50 2.27
C SER A 160 -3.13 10.22 2.25
N ILE A 161 -4.05 9.74 3.04
CA ILE A 161 -5.26 10.43 3.48
C ILE A 161 -5.15 10.75 4.98
N ASP A 162 -6.10 11.50 5.49
CA ASP A 162 -6.29 11.71 6.93
C ASP A 162 -7.35 10.73 7.45
N ASP A 163 -6.91 9.57 7.96
CA ASP A 163 -7.78 8.52 8.47
C ASP A 163 -8.55 8.95 9.73
N VAL A 164 -7.94 9.80 10.58
CA VAL A 164 -8.62 10.36 11.77
C VAL A 164 -9.77 11.24 11.33
N HIS A 165 -9.50 12.20 10.43
CA HIS A 165 -10.53 13.11 9.93
C HIS A 165 -11.65 12.37 9.19
N GLY A 166 -11.32 11.39 8.33
CA GLY A 166 -12.33 10.58 7.65
C GLY A 166 -13.28 9.87 8.63
N ALA A 167 -12.72 9.28 9.70
CA ALA A 167 -13.53 8.64 10.74
C ALA A 167 -14.32 9.66 11.59
N GLU A 168 -13.77 10.87 11.82
CA GLU A 168 -14.53 11.97 12.43
C GLU A 168 -15.76 12.33 11.60
N VAL A 169 -15.63 12.47 10.29
CA VAL A 169 -16.73 12.78 9.37
C VAL A 169 -17.80 11.67 9.38
N ALA A 170 -17.37 10.40 9.30
CA ALA A 170 -18.29 9.25 9.35
C ALA A 170 -19.10 9.21 10.66
N THR A 171 -18.44 9.40 11.78
CA THR A 171 -19.05 9.34 13.11
C THR A 171 -19.95 10.56 13.35
N GLN A 172 -19.53 11.75 12.93
CA GLN A 172 -20.33 12.96 13.05
C GLN A 172 -21.65 12.83 12.26
N HIS A 173 -21.60 12.21 11.07
CA HIS A 173 -22.82 11.93 10.30
C HIS A 173 -23.81 11.08 11.11
N LEU A 174 -23.38 10.03 11.80
CA LEU A 174 -24.24 9.24 12.67
C LEU A 174 -24.81 10.06 13.83
N ILE A 175 -24.00 10.92 14.44
CA ILE A 175 -24.45 11.83 15.52
C ILE A 175 -25.50 12.82 15.00
N ASP A 176 -25.29 13.42 13.81
CA ASP A 176 -26.20 14.38 13.18
C ASP A 176 -27.54 13.74 12.78
N MET A 177 -27.51 12.44 12.48
CA MET A 177 -28.71 11.62 12.22
C MET A 177 -29.41 11.16 13.51
N GLY A 178 -28.96 11.59 14.69
CA GLY A 178 -29.61 11.37 15.97
C GLY A 178 -29.10 10.13 16.75
N HIS A 179 -28.17 9.35 16.22
CA HIS A 179 -27.65 8.18 16.91
C HIS A 179 -26.78 8.56 18.11
N ARG A 180 -26.92 7.83 19.22
CA ARG A 180 -26.12 7.99 20.44
C ARG A 180 -25.57 6.67 20.97
N GLU A 181 -26.26 5.56 20.69
CA GLU A 181 -25.79 4.20 20.94
C GLU A 181 -25.15 3.69 19.65
N ILE A 182 -23.84 3.86 19.51
CA ILE A 182 -23.09 3.62 18.26
C ILE A 182 -22.00 2.59 18.52
N ALA A 183 -21.98 1.50 17.74
CA ALA A 183 -20.89 0.55 17.73
C ALA A 183 -19.78 0.99 16.77
N VAL A 184 -18.60 0.43 16.97
CA VAL A 184 -17.50 0.51 16.01
C VAL A 184 -16.97 -0.88 15.70
N MET A 185 -16.80 -1.20 14.42
CA MET A 185 -16.09 -2.39 13.99
C MET A 185 -14.72 -2.00 13.50
N ILE A 186 -13.71 -2.42 14.26
CA ILE A 186 -12.31 -2.09 14.05
C ILE A 186 -11.53 -3.25 13.42
N GLY A 187 -10.50 -2.93 12.65
CA GLY A 187 -9.53 -3.91 12.18
C GLY A 187 -8.66 -4.46 13.31
N GLN A 188 -8.11 -5.65 13.11
CA GLN A 188 -7.13 -6.19 14.06
C GLN A 188 -5.90 -5.28 14.13
N ARG A 189 -5.47 -4.98 15.35
CA ARG A 189 -4.23 -4.27 15.63
C ARG A 189 -3.08 -5.27 15.66
N GLU A 190 -2.74 -5.85 14.51
CA GLU A 190 -1.65 -6.81 14.46
C GLU A 190 -0.32 -6.12 14.70
N ALA A 191 0.35 -6.49 15.78
CA ALA A 191 1.70 -6.04 16.11
C ALA A 191 2.75 -6.36 15.02
N VAL A 192 2.43 -7.28 14.12
CA VAL A 192 3.33 -7.76 13.06
C VAL A 192 3.55 -6.72 11.96
N TYR A 193 2.50 -5.97 11.59
CA TYR A 193 2.57 -5.01 10.48
C TYR A 193 2.48 -3.56 10.93
N ASP A 194 2.12 -3.29 12.20
CA ASP A 194 1.93 -1.95 12.77
C ASP A 194 1.01 -1.06 11.88
N PHE A 195 -0.10 -1.65 11.40
CA PHE A 195 -1.09 -0.90 10.63
C PHE A 195 -1.76 0.14 11.52
N ARG A 196 -1.41 1.39 11.32
CA ARG A 196 -1.95 2.51 12.11
C ARG A 196 -3.39 2.85 11.75
N VAL A 197 -3.88 2.37 10.61
CA VAL A 197 -5.18 2.74 10.07
C VAL A 197 -6.33 2.44 11.05
N ALA A 198 -6.33 1.24 11.68
CA ALA A 198 -7.35 0.90 12.66
C ALA A 198 -7.33 1.83 13.88
N SER A 199 -6.14 2.11 14.44
CA SER A 199 -6.02 3.02 15.58
C SER A 199 -6.39 4.46 15.24
N GLN A 200 -6.05 4.94 14.04
CA GLN A 200 -6.38 6.29 13.58
C GLN A 200 -7.88 6.47 13.34
N ARG A 201 -8.55 5.51 12.69
CA ARG A 201 -10.00 5.55 12.48
C ARG A 201 -10.76 5.44 13.79
N GLN A 202 -10.30 4.59 14.70
CA GLN A 202 -10.86 4.52 16.05
C GLN A 202 -10.65 5.82 16.85
N GLU A 203 -9.48 6.46 16.73
CA GLU A 203 -9.21 7.77 17.34
C GLU A 203 -10.23 8.81 16.88
N GLY A 204 -10.48 8.91 15.57
CA GLY A 204 -11.48 9.82 15.00
C GLY A 204 -12.89 9.52 15.52
N PHE A 205 -13.28 8.24 15.57
CA PHE A 205 -14.56 7.82 16.13
C PHE A 205 -14.74 8.27 17.58
N LEU A 206 -13.79 7.97 18.45
CA LEU A 206 -13.84 8.32 19.88
C LEU A 206 -13.80 9.83 20.10
N SER A 207 -13.02 10.57 19.31
CA SER A 207 -12.94 12.03 19.35
C SER A 207 -14.30 12.69 19.14
N VAL A 208 -15.06 12.21 18.15
CA VAL A 208 -16.40 12.76 17.87
C VAL A 208 -17.40 12.43 18.97
N LEU A 209 -17.39 11.21 19.50
CA LEU A 209 -18.26 10.86 20.63
C LEU A 209 -17.98 11.79 21.81
N GLN A 210 -16.73 12.01 22.15
CA GLN A 210 -16.32 12.92 23.24
C GLN A 210 -16.77 14.35 22.97
N LYS A 211 -16.55 14.89 21.78
CA LYS A 211 -16.97 16.26 21.40
C LYS A 211 -18.49 16.48 21.51
N ASN A 212 -19.27 15.42 21.29
CA ASN A 212 -20.73 15.46 21.36
C ASN A 212 -21.31 14.99 22.72
N ASN A 213 -20.47 14.79 23.74
CA ASN A 213 -20.86 14.29 25.07
C ASN A 213 -21.61 12.93 25.01
N VAL A 214 -21.21 12.05 24.10
CA VAL A 214 -21.71 10.69 23.99
C VAL A 214 -20.70 9.76 24.64
N GLU A 215 -21.15 9.03 25.66
CA GLU A 215 -20.30 8.06 26.36
C GLU A 215 -20.13 6.80 25.48
N PHE A 216 -18.87 6.41 25.23
CA PHE A 216 -18.59 5.19 24.50
C PHE A 216 -18.77 3.97 25.41
N ASN A 217 -19.61 3.04 24.97
CA ASN A 217 -19.74 1.75 25.62
C ASN A 217 -18.68 0.77 25.07
N PRO A 218 -17.67 0.35 25.84
CA PRO A 218 -16.64 -0.58 25.35
C PRO A 218 -17.20 -1.93 24.86
N ALA A 219 -18.42 -2.30 25.32
CA ALA A 219 -19.10 -3.49 24.81
C ALA A 219 -19.55 -3.34 23.34
N TYR A 220 -19.51 -2.14 22.76
CA TYR A 220 -19.85 -1.86 21.37
C TYR A 220 -18.63 -1.81 20.44
N GLU A 221 -17.44 -2.14 20.94
CA GLU A 221 -16.27 -2.40 20.11
C GLU A 221 -16.33 -3.85 19.60
N ILE A 222 -16.18 -4.02 18.29
CA ILE A 222 -16.20 -5.31 17.60
C ILE A 222 -14.90 -5.39 16.79
N VAL A 223 -14.13 -6.45 16.95
CA VAL A 223 -12.86 -6.65 16.25
C VAL A 223 -13.03 -7.62 15.10
N ALA A 224 -12.61 -7.22 13.90
CA ALA A 224 -12.57 -8.04 12.68
C ALA A 224 -11.21 -7.87 11.96
N ASP A 225 -11.00 -8.51 10.80
CA ASP A 225 -9.71 -8.46 10.09
C ASP A 225 -9.82 -7.79 8.72
N PHE A 226 -10.48 -6.61 8.64
CA PHE A 226 -10.67 -5.88 7.37
C PHE A 226 -11.18 -6.78 6.22
N ASP A 227 -11.98 -7.79 6.52
CA ASP A 227 -12.62 -8.67 5.55
C ASP A 227 -14.07 -9.00 5.96
N SER A 228 -14.89 -9.32 4.98
CA SER A 228 -16.33 -9.53 5.19
C SER A 228 -16.64 -10.79 5.99
N ARG A 229 -15.80 -11.83 5.92
CA ARG A 229 -16.05 -13.11 6.61
C ARG A 229 -15.81 -12.98 8.13
N THR A 230 -14.69 -12.40 8.51
CA THR A 230 -14.39 -12.20 9.95
C THR A 230 -15.36 -11.19 10.55
N ALA A 231 -15.77 -10.17 9.80
CA ALA A 231 -16.78 -9.21 10.20
C ALA A 231 -18.16 -9.86 10.38
N GLU A 232 -18.59 -10.74 9.48
CA GLU A 232 -19.83 -11.50 9.60
C GLU A 232 -19.83 -12.36 10.89
N LEU A 233 -18.75 -13.10 11.15
CA LEU A 233 -18.64 -13.95 12.34
C LEU A 233 -18.65 -13.12 13.64
N ALA A 234 -17.90 -12.02 13.68
CA ALA A 234 -17.88 -11.13 14.84
C ALA A 234 -19.24 -10.47 15.08
N MET A 235 -19.94 -10.10 14.02
CA MET A 235 -21.30 -9.52 14.12
C MET A 235 -22.32 -10.58 14.52
N ASP A 236 -22.26 -11.81 14.02
CA ASP A 236 -23.14 -12.92 14.43
C ASP A 236 -23.06 -13.15 15.96
N GLU A 237 -21.86 -13.09 16.55
CA GLU A 237 -21.64 -13.16 18.00
C GLU A 237 -22.19 -11.91 18.70
N PHE A 238 -21.89 -10.73 18.18
CA PHE A 238 -22.33 -9.45 18.75
C PHE A 238 -23.84 -9.35 18.86
N LEU A 239 -24.60 -9.82 17.86
CA LEU A 239 -26.06 -9.79 17.82
C LEU A 239 -26.73 -10.77 18.83
N THR A 240 -25.99 -11.56 19.56
CA THR A 240 -26.52 -12.37 20.68
C THR A 240 -26.75 -11.57 21.95
N ARG A 241 -26.26 -10.33 22.02
CA ARG A 241 -26.37 -9.47 23.20
C ARG A 241 -27.80 -8.96 23.41
N LYS A 242 -28.14 -8.75 24.68
CA LYS A 242 -29.49 -8.26 25.05
C LYS A 242 -29.78 -6.82 24.64
N LYS A 243 -28.76 -5.97 24.64
CA LYS A 243 -28.85 -4.57 24.24
C LYS A 243 -27.93 -4.33 23.04
N LEU A 244 -28.51 -3.84 21.96
CA LEU A 244 -27.80 -3.52 20.73
C LEU A 244 -27.78 -2.00 20.52
N PRO A 245 -26.76 -1.46 19.87
CA PRO A 245 -26.74 -0.06 19.43
C PRO A 245 -27.71 0.14 18.27
N THR A 246 -27.94 1.40 17.92
CA THR A 246 -28.78 1.77 16.77
C THR A 246 -28.01 1.95 15.47
N ALA A 247 -26.67 2.06 15.57
CA ALA A 247 -25.80 2.25 14.42
C ALA A 247 -24.41 1.64 14.64
N ILE A 248 -23.70 1.43 13.56
CA ILE A 248 -22.30 1.01 13.56
C ILE A 248 -21.48 1.79 12.54
N PHE A 249 -20.28 2.20 12.95
CA PHE A 249 -19.23 2.61 12.05
C PHE A 249 -18.29 1.43 11.78
N CYS A 250 -18.14 1.04 10.53
CA CYS A 250 -17.20 0.01 10.08
C CYS A 250 -15.97 0.69 9.47
N GLU A 251 -14.79 0.36 9.95
CA GLU A 251 -13.52 0.94 9.44
C GLU A 251 -13.17 0.53 8.00
N SER A 252 -13.97 -0.33 7.36
CA SER A 252 -13.92 -0.58 5.91
C SER A 252 -15.28 -1.06 5.39
N ASP A 253 -15.52 -0.87 4.09
CA ASP A 253 -16.73 -1.36 3.42
C ASP A 253 -16.76 -2.90 3.35
N GLU A 254 -15.57 -3.54 3.22
CA GLU A 254 -15.50 -5.02 3.27
C GLU A 254 -16.04 -5.54 4.62
N MET A 255 -15.75 -4.88 5.74
CA MET A 255 -16.35 -5.23 7.03
C MET A 255 -17.85 -4.90 7.09
N ALA A 256 -18.27 -3.75 6.53
CA ALA A 256 -19.68 -3.40 6.44
C ALA A 256 -20.50 -4.46 5.67
N PHE A 257 -19.95 -5.06 4.62
CA PHE A 257 -20.60 -6.16 3.89
C PHE A 257 -20.81 -7.39 4.78
N GLY A 258 -19.87 -7.69 5.67
CA GLY A 258 -20.03 -8.74 6.67
C GLY A 258 -21.15 -8.43 7.67
N VAL A 259 -21.23 -7.18 8.13
CA VAL A 259 -22.32 -6.70 8.99
C VAL A 259 -23.67 -6.86 8.30
N TYR A 260 -23.81 -6.38 7.04
CA TYR A 260 -25.04 -6.55 6.25
C TYR A 260 -25.46 -8.02 6.18
N ARG A 261 -24.51 -8.91 5.90
CA ARG A 261 -24.76 -10.35 5.80
C ARG A 261 -25.30 -10.93 7.10
N SER A 262 -24.69 -10.56 8.23
CA SER A 262 -25.11 -11.02 9.57
C SER A 262 -26.51 -10.50 9.91
N LEU A 263 -26.79 -9.22 9.68
CA LEU A 263 -28.13 -8.63 9.91
C LEU A 263 -29.20 -9.31 9.04
N GLN A 264 -28.92 -9.54 7.76
CA GLN A 264 -29.83 -10.25 6.85
C GLN A 264 -30.20 -11.65 7.36
N LYS A 265 -29.24 -12.41 7.87
CA LYS A 265 -29.49 -13.74 8.47
C LYS A 265 -30.45 -13.68 9.68
N LYS A 266 -30.42 -12.59 10.42
CA LYS A 266 -31.30 -12.34 11.58
C LYS A 266 -32.63 -11.69 11.20
N GLY A 267 -32.87 -11.42 9.93
CA GLY A 267 -34.08 -10.74 9.45
C GLY A 267 -34.13 -9.26 9.83
N MET A 268 -32.99 -8.67 10.22
CA MET A 268 -32.86 -7.23 10.52
C MET A 268 -32.61 -6.44 9.23
N ARG A 269 -33.20 -5.25 9.16
CA ARG A 269 -33.16 -4.37 7.99
C ARG A 269 -32.19 -3.20 8.22
N VAL A 270 -31.57 -2.79 7.15
CA VAL A 270 -30.75 -1.58 7.08
C VAL A 270 -31.47 -0.61 6.17
N PRO A 271 -31.76 0.61 6.61
CA PRO A 271 -31.33 1.25 7.87
C PRO A 271 -32.30 1.12 9.05
N GLU A 272 -33.53 0.50 8.88
CA GLU A 272 -34.63 0.61 9.81
C GLU A 272 -34.34 0.03 11.20
N ASP A 273 -33.67 -1.12 11.25
CA ASP A 273 -33.32 -1.80 12.50
C ASP A 273 -31.90 -1.51 12.95
N PHE A 274 -31.02 -1.13 11.99
CA PHE A 274 -29.60 -0.86 12.24
C PHE A 274 -28.99 0.02 11.16
N SER A 275 -28.45 1.19 11.53
CA SER A 275 -27.76 2.07 10.60
C SER A 275 -26.28 1.71 10.46
N ILE A 276 -25.74 1.84 9.24
CA ILE A 276 -24.34 1.47 8.93
C ILE A 276 -23.65 2.60 8.18
N VAL A 277 -22.44 2.97 8.61
CA VAL A 277 -21.50 3.77 7.84
C VAL A 277 -20.23 2.97 7.62
N GLY A 278 -19.74 2.93 6.38
CA GLY A 278 -18.50 2.27 5.99
C GLY A 278 -17.34 3.24 5.77
N TYR A 279 -16.29 2.74 5.17
CA TYR A 279 -15.09 3.46 4.76
C TYR A 279 -14.50 2.78 3.53
N ASP A 280 -14.14 3.49 2.49
CA ASP A 280 -13.42 3.14 1.25
C ASP A 280 -14.14 3.62 -0.02
N ASP A 281 -15.48 3.65 -0.07
CA ASP A 281 -16.35 3.73 -1.23
C ASP A 281 -16.05 2.60 -2.25
N HIS A 282 -16.02 1.38 -1.72
CA HIS A 282 -15.91 0.16 -2.52
C HIS A 282 -17.01 0.12 -3.60
N GLU A 283 -16.71 -0.41 -4.81
CA GLU A 283 -17.65 -0.45 -5.94
C GLU A 283 -19.01 -1.10 -5.60
N PHE A 284 -19.05 -2.03 -4.65
CA PHE A 284 -20.31 -2.63 -4.20
C PHE A 284 -21.08 -1.77 -3.18
N ALA A 285 -20.48 -0.74 -2.59
CA ALA A 285 -21.16 0.15 -1.66
C ALA A 285 -22.38 0.82 -2.30
N GLN A 286 -22.26 1.25 -3.55
CA GLN A 286 -23.39 1.80 -4.31
C GLN A 286 -24.51 0.78 -4.51
N THR A 287 -24.20 -0.48 -4.78
CA THR A 287 -25.18 -1.53 -5.04
C THR A 287 -26.08 -1.82 -3.84
N ILE A 288 -25.53 -1.71 -2.62
CA ILE A 288 -26.27 -1.97 -1.37
C ILE A 288 -26.72 -0.69 -0.67
N GLY A 289 -26.52 0.49 -1.27
CA GLY A 289 -26.89 1.77 -0.69
C GLY A 289 -26.07 2.15 0.55
N LEU A 290 -24.81 1.70 0.67
CA LEU A 290 -23.96 1.97 1.84
C LEU A 290 -23.44 3.41 1.84
N THR A 291 -23.76 4.17 2.87
CA THR A 291 -23.12 5.44 3.22
C THR A 291 -21.69 5.15 3.69
N THR A 292 -20.70 5.84 3.12
CA THR A 292 -19.30 5.52 3.36
C THR A 292 -18.39 6.73 3.17
N ILE A 293 -17.18 6.66 3.68
CA ILE A 293 -16.12 7.62 3.39
C ILE A 293 -15.37 7.17 2.14
N ALA A 294 -15.47 7.96 1.07
CA ALA A 294 -14.72 7.70 -0.15
C ALA A 294 -13.25 8.09 0.00
N GLN A 295 -12.36 7.14 -0.31
CA GLN A 295 -10.94 7.40 -0.50
C GLN A 295 -10.54 7.06 -1.95
N PRO A 296 -9.86 7.96 -2.66
CA PRO A 296 -9.55 7.75 -4.08
C PRO A 296 -8.33 6.85 -4.26
N VAL A 297 -8.42 5.58 -3.85
CA VAL A 297 -7.29 4.66 -3.70
C VAL A 297 -6.48 4.49 -4.99
N ARG A 298 -7.15 4.38 -6.14
CA ARG A 298 -6.48 4.32 -7.45
C ARG A 298 -5.65 5.56 -7.72
N PHE A 299 -6.22 6.73 -7.45
CA PHE A 299 -5.52 8.00 -7.62
C PHE A 299 -4.33 8.14 -6.67
N LEU A 300 -4.45 7.67 -5.43
CA LEU A 300 -3.31 7.60 -4.50
C LEU A 300 -2.17 6.76 -5.10
N GLY A 301 -2.48 5.62 -5.71
CA GLY A 301 -1.51 4.77 -6.41
C GLY A 301 -0.83 5.50 -7.57
N GLN A 302 -1.59 6.20 -8.42
CA GLN A 302 -1.06 6.99 -9.52
C GLN A 302 -0.13 8.11 -9.04
N LEU A 303 -0.50 8.81 -7.96
CA LEU A 303 0.32 9.85 -7.35
C LEU A 303 1.65 9.30 -6.81
N ALA A 304 1.61 8.16 -6.11
CA ALA A 304 2.82 7.51 -5.60
C ALA A 304 3.79 7.12 -6.73
N ALA A 305 3.26 6.56 -7.83
CA ALA A 305 4.05 6.26 -9.02
C ALA A 305 4.64 7.53 -9.65
N SER A 306 3.84 8.59 -9.80
CA SER A 306 4.27 9.87 -10.35
C SER A 306 5.39 10.51 -9.53
N GLN A 307 5.32 10.44 -8.19
CA GLN A 307 6.39 10.93 -7.31
C GLN A 307 7.72 10.21 -7.54
N VAL A 308 7.68 8.88 -7.69
CA VAL A 308 8.89 8.07 -7.94
C VAL A 308 9.45 8.37 -9.32
N MET A 309 8.61 8.40 -10.37
CA MET A 309 9.02 8.68 -11.75
C MET A 309 9.65 10.07 -11.89
N ALA A 310 9.02 11.11 -11.33
CA ALA A 310 9.55 12.48 -11.35
C ALA A 310 10.95 12.57 -10.71
N ARG A 311 11.21 11.81 -9.65
CA ARG A 311 12.52 11.78 -9.00
C ARG A 311 13.56 10.95 -9.75
N ILE A 312 13.15 9.95 -10.53
CA ILE A 312 14.06 9.22 -11.43
C ILE A 312 14.53 10.15 -12.56
N GLU A 313 13.63 10.98 -13.09
CA GLU A 313 13.94 11.93 -14.15
C GLU A 313 14.84 13.07 -13.64
N LYS A 314 14.52 13.65 -12.48
CA LYS A 314 15.26 14.75 -11.84
C LYS A 314 16.37 14.21 -10.92
N ARG A 315 17.31 13.44 -11.45
CA ARG A 315 18.43 12.90 -10.67
C ARG A 315 19.19 14.03 -9.96
N GLY A 316 19.18 14.01 -8.61
CA GLY A 316 19.86 14.99 -7.76
C GLY A 316 18.92 15.98 -7.07
N ASP A 317 17.65 16.05 -7.42
CA ASP A 317 16.65 16.79 -6.67
C ASP A 317 16.38 16.09 -5.32
N LYS A 318 16.53 16.84 -4.21
CA LYS A 318 16.32 16.35 -2.86
C LYS A 318 14.93 16.70 -2.32
N GLU A 319 14.13 17.42 -3.08
CA GLU A 319 12.80 17.82 -2.63
C GLU A 319 11.87 16.60 -2.50
N LEU A 320 11.29 16.44 -1.30
CA LEU A 320 10.36 15.38 -1.00
C LEU A 320 8.93 15.87 -1.27
N SER A 321 8.19 15.11 -2.04
CA SER A 321 6.76 15.36 -2.27
C SER A 321 5.96 14.69 -1.16
N ARG A 322 5.16 15.46 -0.43
CA ARG A 322 4.32 15.02 0.70
C ARG A 322 2.89 15.44 0.43
N MET A 323 2.02 14.47 0.23
CA MET A 323 0.65 14.72 -0.20
C MET A 323 -0.34 14.05 0.72
N ASN A 324 -1.28 14.85 1.25
CA ASN A 324 -2.51 14.37 1.86
C ASN A 324 -3.67 14.63 0.89
N VAL A 325 -4.34 13.58 0.49
CA VAL A 325 -5.49 13.65 -0.42
C VAL A 325 -6.76 13.65 0.43
N PRO A 326 -7.71 14.56 0.17
CA PRO A 326 -8.96 14.60 0.94
C PRO A 326 -9.80 13.37 0.70
N THR A 327 -10.58 13.02 1.73
CA THR A 327 -11.66 12.02 1.69
C THR A 327 -13.01 12.74 1.66
N GLU A 328 -14.06 12.06 1.22
CA GLU A 328 -15.40 12.62 1.08
C GLU A 328 -16.45 11.65 1.65
N LEU A 329 -17.45 12.18 2.35
CA LEU A 329 -18.61 11.40 2.78
C LEU A 329 -19.58 11.24 1.60
N VAL A 330 -19.82 10.00 1.22
CA VAL A 330 -20.82 9.64 0.21
C VAL A 330 -22.07 9.13 0.93
N VAL A 331 -23.08 9.98 1.03
CA VAL A 331 -24.35 9.66 1.70
C VAL A 331 -25.22 8.82 0.77
N ARG A 332 -25.72 7.69 1.28
CA ARG A 332 -26.66 6.78 0.61
C ARG A 332 -27.80 6.39 1.59
N ASP A 333 -28.34 5.19 1.44
CA ASP A 333 -29.58 4.77 2.11
C ASP A 333 -29.37 4.01 3.42
N SER A 334 -28.12 3.76 3.85
CA SER A 334 -27.81 2.88 4.99
C SER A 334 -27.91 3.53 6.37
N VAL A 335 -28.30 4.80 6.46
CA VAL A 335 -28.40 5.52 7.73
C VAL A 335 -29.80 6.12 7.88
N LEU A 336 -30.50 5.78 8.96
CA LEU A 336 -31.84 6.32 9.30
C LEU A 336 -31.66 7.54 10.19
N LYS A 337 -32.42 8.59 9.90
CA LYS A 337 -32.54 9.73 10.82
C LYS A 337 -33.48 9.34 11.96
N LEU A 338 -32.97 9.39 13.19
CA LEU A 338 -33.75 9.22 14.42
C LEU A 338 -34.39 10.55 14.82
N ASN A 339 -35.66 10.49 15.34
CA ASN A 339 -36.39 11.66 15.79
C ASN A 339 -35.97 12.05 17.22
#